data_6dee9d644c87ea1f99965ea1a4548894
#
_entry.id   6dee9d644c87ea1f99965ea1a4548894
#
_cell.length_a   1.000
_cell.length_b   1.000
_cell.length_c   1.000
_cell.angle_alpha   90.00
_cell.angle_beta   90.00
_cell.angle_gamma   90.00
#
_symmetry.space_group_name_H-M   'P 1'
#
loop_
_entity.id
_entity.type
_entity.pdbx_description
1 polymer ?
#
loop_
_entity_poly.entity_id
_entity_poly.type
_entity_poly.pdbx_seq_one_letter_code
_entity_poly.pdbx_strand_id
1 'polypeptide(L)'
;DKLRSKFNLHGVDGIKTDVTKELGKKFIRKTKKCIDHFLPDATFTINFKTEQCNVKTKPVFLYGRYVKDKRGLPQKEESCRDCMGKGCIFCNNHGIVSFDGVEGKISKFLYEKFKTERVKFTWIGGEDKTSLVMGNGRPFFAKLLSPKKRNVRLAKKSNLNEIMINDLRKIAHIPNGSIK
;
A
#
# COMPACT_ATOMS: atom_id res chain seq x y z
N ASP A 1 -33.56 9.88 -12.46
CA ASP A 1 -34.65 8.92 -12.51
C ASP A 1 -36.05 9.58 -12.61
N LYS A 2 -36.33 10.70 -11.91
CA LYS A 2 -37.63 11.42 -12.02
C LYS A 2 -37.97 11.84 -13.46
N LEU A 3 -36.98 12.29 -14.27
CA LEU A 3 -37.19 12.64 -15.68
C LEU A 3 -37.50 11.41 -16.53
N ARG A 4 -36.85 10.26 -16.27
CA ARG A 4 -37.10 9.01 -17.00
C ARG A 4 -38.51 8.50 -16.74
N SER A 5 -38.96 8.51 -15.49
CA SER A 5 -40.32 8.15 -15.11
C SER A 5 -41.35 9.10 -15.76
N LYS A 6 -41.05 10.41 -15.76
CA LYS A 6 -41.93 11.43 -16.37
C LYS A 6 -42.11 11.25 -17.89
N PHE A 7 -41.06 10.79 -18.59
CA PHE A 7 -41.06 10.59 -20.03
C PHE A 7 -41.19 9.12 -20.48
N ASN A 8 -41.49 8.21 -19.55
CA ASN A 8 -41.70 6.77 -19.81
C ASN A 8 -40.55 6.12 -20.59
N LEU A 9 -39.30 6.51 -20.31
CA LEU A 9 -38.11 6.00 -20.99
C LEU A 9 -37.70 4.65 -20.43
N HIS A 10 -38.10 3.57 -21.08
CA HIS A 10 -37.75 2.21 -20.75
C HIS A 10 -36.58 1.71 -21.60
N GLY A 11 -35.72 0.82 -21.04
CA GLY A 11 -34.66 0.12 -21.79
C GLY A 11 -33.43 0.95 -22.17
N VAL A 12 -33.37 2.23 -21.79
CA VAL A 12 -32.21 3.11 -22.05
C VAL A 12 -31.32 3.19 -20.82
N ASP A 13 -30.01 3.07 -21.01
CA ASP A 13 -29.04 3.24 -19.94
C ASP A 13 -29.16 4.63 -19.27
N GLY A 14 -28.97 4.68 -17.95
CA GLY A 14 -28.97 5.94 -17.23
C GLY A 14 -27.74 6.78 -17.54
N ILE A 15 -27.83 8.11 -17.43
CA ILE A 15 -26.72 9.05 -17.65
C ILE A 15 -25.46 8.62 -16.92
N LYS A 16 -25.58 8.13 -15.67
CA LYS A 16 -24.44 7.63 -14.90
C LYS A 16 -23.74 6.45 -15.61
N THR A 17 -24.50 5.51 -16.14
CA THR A 17 -23.97 4.33 -16.85
C THR A 17 -23.26 4.74 -18.13
N ASP A 18 -23.87 5.61 -18.93
CA ASP A 18 -23.32 6.07 -20.20
C ASP A 18 -22.04 6.87 -19.99
N VAL A 19 -22.03 7.81 -19.05
CA VAL A 19 -20.84 8.58 -18.69
C VAL A 19 -19.73 7.64 -18.19
N THR A 20 -20.05 6.65 -17.35
CA THR A 20 -19.06 5.68 -16.87
C THR A 20 -18.48 4.86 -18.00
N LYS A 21 -19.30 4.39 -18.96
CA LYS A 21 -18.85 3.66 -20.14
C LYS A 21 -17.92 4.52 -21.02
N GLU A 22 -18.31 5.77 -21.31
CA GLU A 22 -17.49 6.66 -22.13
C GLU A 22 -16.17 7.06 -21.48
N LEU A 23 -16.18 7.37 -20.18
CA LEU A 23 -14.96 7.62 -19.41
C LEU A 23 -14.05 6.39 -19.40
N GLY A 24 -14.63 5.20 -19.24
CA GLY A 24 -13.91 3.94 -19.29
C GLY A 24 -13.21 3.72 -20.63
N LYS A 25 -13.93 3.92 -21.75
CA LYS A 25 -13.34 3.83 -23.11
C LYS A 25 -12.18 4.81 -23.29
N LYS A 26 -12.33 6.07 -22.86
CA LYS A 26 -11.28 7.09 -22.93
C LYS A 26 -10.07 6.71 -22.06
N PHE A 27 -10.31 6.18 -20.87
CA PHE A 27 -9.27 5.72 -19.97
C PHE A 27 -8.45 4.58 -20.59
N ILE A 28 -9.11 3.54 -21.14
CA ILE A 28 -8.44 2.43 -21.83
C ILE A 28 -7.56 2.93 -22.97
N ARG A 29 -8.11 3.82 -23.83
CA ARG A 29 -7.37 4.37 -24.97
C ARG A 29 -6.11 5.11 -24.55
N LYS A 30 -6.19 5.93 -23.48
CA LYS A 30 -5.05 6.72 -22.98
C LYS A 30 -4.03 5.92 -22.19
N THR A 31 -4.47 4.97 -21.36
CA THR A 31 -3.58 4.30 -20.38
C THR A 31 -3.16 2.90 -20.79
N LYS A 32 -3.86 2.30 -21.77
CA LYS A 32 -3.72 0.89 -22.18
C LYS A 32 -3.98 -0.08 -21.02
N LYS A 33 -4.74 0.36 -19.98
CA LYS A 33 -5.15 -0.46 -18.85
C LYS A 33 -6.55 -1.00 -19.10
N CYS A 34 -6.83 -2.22 -18.61
CA CYS A 34 -8.17 -2.81 -18.64
C CYS A 34 -9.02 -2.33 -17.47
N ILE A 35 -10.35 -2.39 -17.66
CA ILE A 35 -11.32 -2.18 -16.58
C ILE A 35 -11.70 -3.54 -16.02
N ASP A 36 -11.63 -3.66 -14.69
CA ASP A 36 -12.09 -4.81 -13.93
C ASP A 36 -13.17 -4.35 -12.96
N HIS A 37 -14.35 -4.94 -13.05
CA HIS A 37 -15.50 -4.58 -12.21
C HIS A 37 -15.54 -5.39 -10.90
N PHE A 38 -14.83 -6.53 -10.84
CA PHE A 38 -14.87 -7.43 -9.68
C PHE A 38 -13.71 -7.21 -8.72
N LEU A 39 -12.50 -7.12 -9.23
CA LEU A 39 -11.28 -7.02 -8.42
C LEU A 39 -10.34 -5.90 -8.91
N PRO A 40 -10.82 -4.65 -8.99
CA PRO A 40 -10.02 -3.56 -9.50
C PRO A 40 -8.80 -3.27 -8.61
N ASP A 41 -7.66 -2.98 -9.22
CA ASP A 41 -6.48 -2.48 -8.51
C ASP A 41 -6.62 -1.04 -8.04
N ALA A 42 -7.43 -0.26 -8.76
CA ALA A 42 -7.77 1.11 -8.41
C ALA A 42 -9.23 1.42 -8.77
N THR A 43 -9.94 2.12 -7.88
CA THR A 43 -11.30 2.61 -8.11
C THR A 43 -11.27 4.13 -8.16
N PHE A 44 -11.82 4.69 -9.23
CA PHE A 44 -11.96 6.13 -9.43
C PHE A 44 -13.39 6.54 -9.12
N THR A 45 -13.56 7.49 -8.21
CA THR A 45 -14.87 8.09 -7.92
C THR A 45 -14.85 9.55 -8.34
N ILE A 46 -15.68 9.90 -9.32
CA ILE A 46 -15.73 11.25 -9.86
C ILE A 46 -17.01 11.92 -9.36
N ASN A 47 -16.86 13.09 -8.73
CA ASN A 47 -17.96 13.95 -8.34
C ASN A 47 -18.01 15.16 -9.29
N PHE A 48 -19.02 15.17 -10.17
CA PHE A 48 -19.19 16.24 -11.16
C PHE A 48 -19.64 17.58 -10.56
N LYS A 49 -20.24 17.57 -9.35
CA LYS A 49 -20.66 18.84 -8.71
C LYS A 49 -19.47 19.60 -8.12
N THR A 50 -18.50 18.86 -7.60
CA THR A 50 -17.31 19.45 -6.96
C THR A 50 -16.07 19.34 -7.84
N GLU A 51 -16.21 18.78 -9.04
CA GLU A 51 -15.10 18.53 -9.99
C GLU A 51 -13.93 17.75 -9.37
N GLN A 52 -14.24 16.90 -8.42
CA GLN A 52 -13.23 16.13 -7.68
C GLN A 52 -13.16 14.68 -8.17
N CYS A 53 -11.94 14.18 -8.28
CA CYS A 53 -11.67 12.76 -8.54
C CYS A 53 -10.95 12.14 -7.35
N ASN A 54 -11.60 11.19 -6.69
CA ASN A 54 -11.00 10.41 -5.61
C ASN A 54 -10.53 9.06 -6.16
N VAL A 55 -9.30 8.68 -5.83
CA VAL A 55 -8.69 7.41 -6.26
C VAL A 55 -8.40 6.55 -5.03
N LYS A 56 -9.05 5.40 -4.96
CA LYS A 56 -8.81 4.39 -3.94
C LYS A 56 -8.10 3.19 -4.55
N THR A 57 -6.91 2.86 -4.06
CA THR A 57 -6.14 1.73 -4.57
C THR A 57 -6.17 0.55 -3.60
N LYS A 58 -6.15 -0.67 -4.16
CA LYS A 58 -6.01 -1.90 -3.39
C LYS A 58 -4.63 -1.96 -2.74
N PRO A 59 -4.49 -2.37 -1.47
CA PRO A 59 -3.19 -2.51 -0.85
C PRO A 59 -2.33 -3.57 -1.56
N VAL A 60 -1.00 -3.45 -1.41
CA VAL A 60 -0.04 -4.49 -1.82
C VAL A 60 0.48 -5.15 -0.56
N PHE A 61 0.52 -6.48 -0.57
CA PHE A 61 1.07 -7.26 0.53
C PHE A 61 2.41 -7.85 0.13
N LEU A 62 3.36 -7.78 1.05
CA LEU A 62 4.71 -8.30 0.87
C LEU A 62 5.06 -9.24 2.01
N TYR A 63 5.85 -10.24 1.69
CA TYR A 63 6.61 -11.04 2.63
C TYR A 63 8.10 -10.76 2.41
N GLY A 64 8.88 -10.73 3.47
CA GLY A 64 10.32 -10.60 3.41
C GLY A 64 10.98 -11.12 4.68
N ARG A 65 12.29 -11.17 4.65
CA ARG A 65 13.14 -11.45 5.82
C ARG A 65 14.17 -10.34 5.93
N TYR A 66 14.56 -9.98 7.15
CA TYR A 66 15.65 -9.03 7.35
C TYR A 66 16.74 -9.61 8.23
N VAL A 67 17.95 -9.25 7.93
CA VAL A 67 19.15 -9.48 8.72
C VAL A 67 19.57 -8.13 9.32
N LYS A 68 19.99 -8.12 10.58
CA LYS A 68 20.48 -6.95 11.30
C LYS A 68 21.85 -7.30 11.87
N ASP A 69 22.88 -6.70 11.31
CA ASP A 69 24.30 -6.94 11.70
C ASP A 69 24.81 -5.94 12.73
N LYS A 70 24.02 -4.93 13.07
CA LYS A 70 24.36 -3.91 14.07
C LYS A 70 23.40 -3.95 15.26
N ARG A 71 23.97 -3.86 16.46
CA ARG A 71 23.21 -3.66 17.71
C ARG A 71 22.75 -2.20 17.81
N GLY A 72 21.79 -1.93 18.67
CA GLY A 72 21.31 -0.57 18.92
C GLY A 72 20.13 -0.14 18.07
N LEU A 73 19.70 -0.92 17.06
CA LEU A 73 18.55 -0.63 16.21
C LEU A 73 17.28 -1.26 16.78
N PRO A 74 16.24 -0.48 17.12
CA PRO A 74 14.96 -1.03 17.52
C PRO A 74 14.26 -1.70 16.33
N GLN A 75 13.50 -2.77 16.61
CA GLN A 75 12.71 -3.44 15.57
C GLN A 75 11.58 -2.55 15.07
N LYS A 76 10.88 -1.88 16.00
CA LYS A 76 9.73 -1.03 15.72
C LYS A 76 10.07 0.43 15.94
N GLU A 77 9.46 1.30 15.16
CA GLU A 77 9.51 2.74 15.36
C GLU A 77 8.37 3.20 16.29
N GLU A 78 8.59 4.34 16.92
CA GLU A 78 7.54 5.00 17.67
C GLU A 78 6.46 5.51 16.72
N SER A 79 5.20 5.26 17.10
CA SER A 79 4.07 5.81 16.37
C SER A 79 4.02 7.33 16.52
N CYS A 80 3.68 8.02 15.45
CA CYS A 80 3.43 9.46 15.50
C CYS A 80 2.37 9.78 16.56
N ARG A 81 2.68 10.68 17.49
CA ARG A 81 1.82 11.01 18.62
C ARG A 81 0.54 11.73 18.20
N ASP A 82 0.61 12.58 17.17
CA ASP A 82 -0.55 13.36 16.69
C ASP A 82 -1.62 12.48 16.05
N CYS A 83 -1.23 11.42 15.35
CA CYS A 83 -2.17 10.56 14.62
C CYS A 83 -2.24 9.12 15.13
N MET A 84 -1.54 8.78 16.19
CA MET A 84 -1.49 7.42 16.76
C MET A 84 -1.21 6.36 15.68
N GLY A 85 -0.26 6.64 14.78
CA GLY A 85 0.11 5.75 13.67
C GLY A 85 -0.86 5.72 12.49
N LYS A 86 -1.91 6.57 12.48
CA LYS A 86 -2.91 6.62 11.39
C LYS A 86 -2.41 7.37 10.16
N GLY A 87 -1.37 8.17 10.29
CA GLY A 87 -0.84 9.06 9.27
C GLY A 87 -1.51 10.44 9.31
N CYS A 88 -0.70 11.50 9.32
CA CYS A 88 -1.13 12.90 9.30
C CYS A 88 -0.09 13.76 8.58
N ILE A 89 -0.38 15.05 8.45
CA ILE A 89 0.51 16.01 7.79
C ILE A 89 1.88 16.12 8.49
N PHE A 90 1.92 16.05 9.82
CA PHE A 90 3.15 16.17 10.61
C PHE A 90 4.12 15.01 10.39
N CYS A 91 3.61 13.79 10.16
CA CYS A 91 4.44 12.63 9.84
C CYS A 91 4.43 12.29 8.33
N ASN A 92 4.06 13.22 7.46
CA ASN A 92 3.94 12.99 6.00
C ASN A 92 3.14 11.74 5.65
N ASN A 93 2.08 11.46 6.40
CA ASN A 93 1.22 10.27 6.30
C ASN A 93 1.89 8.94 6.62
N HIS A 94 3.14 8.93 7.08
CA HIS A 94 3.87 7.69 7.36
C HIS A 94 3.40 6.99 8.64
N GLY A 95 2.92 7.76 9.63
CA GLY A 95 2.43 7.23 10.91
C GLY A 95 3.53 6.89 11.91
N ILE A 96 4.80 7.09 11.59
CA ILE A 96 5.98 6.85 12.43
C ILE A 96 6.78 8.14 12.62
N VAL A 97 7.57 8.21 13.70
CA VAL A 97 8.34 9.41 14.09
C VAL A 97 9.68 9.46 13.38
N SER A 98 10.38 8.32 13.26
CA SER A 98 11.73 8.25 12.69
C SER A 98 11.87 7.11 11.68
N PHE A 99 13.04 7.07 11.03
CA PHE A 99 13.42 6.04 10.08
C PHE A 99 14.76 5.37 10.47
N ASP A 100 15.11 5.40 11.75
CA ASP A 100 16.42 4.97 12.23
C ASP A 100 16.46 3.48 12.56
N GLY A 101 15.36 2.92 13.04
CA GLY A 101 15.24 1.49 13.35
C GLY A 101 14.96 0.62 12.12
N VAL A 102 14.77 -0.66 12.37
CA VAL A 102 14.50 -1.66 11.30
C VAL A 102 13.24 -1.33 10.53
N GLU A 103 12.14 -1.06 11.24
CA GLU A 103 10.85 -0.66 10.65
C GLU A 103 11.00 0.58 9.77
N GLY A 104 11.70 1.60 10.27
CA GLY A 104 11.92 2.85 9.58
C GLY A 104 12.70 2.67 8.28
N LYS A 105 13.83 1.96 8.33
CA LYS A 105 14.68 1.70 7.17
C LYS A 105 13.95 0.90 6.09
N ILE A 106 13.22 -0.16 6.47
CA ILE A 106 12.41 -0.94 5.53
C ILE A 106 11.28 -0.08 4.97
N SER A 107 10.60 0.73 5.80
CA SER A 107 9.54 1.64 5.35
C SER A 107 10.05 2.61 4.30
N LYS A 108 11.16 3.27 4.55
CA LYS A 108 11.78 4.22 3.61
C LYS A 108 12.05 3.57 2.25
N PHE A 109 12.66 2.40 2.25
CA PHE A 109 12.89 1.62 1.04
C PHE A 109 11.59 1.31 0.28
N LEU A 110 10.54 0.90 0.99
CA LEU A 110 9.25 0.58 0.39
C LEU A 110 8.52 1.83 -0.14
N TYR A 111 8.64 2.98 0.55
CA TYR A 111 8.12 4.26 0.06
C TYR A 111 8.77 4.67 -1.26
N GLU A 112 10.07 4.54 -1.37
CA GLU A 112 10.81 4.86 -2.59
C GLU A 112 10.44 3.95 -3.76
N LYS A 113 10.32 2.65 -3.50
CA LYS A 113 10.02 1.63 -4.52
C LYS A 113 8.57 1.68 -5.02
N PHE A 114 7.61 1.72 -4.10
CA PHE A 114 6.19 1.59 -4.42
C PHE A 114 5.45 2.93 -4.46
N LYS A 115 6.09 4.02 -4.03
CA LYS A 115 5.45 5.34 -3.87
C LYS A 115 4.17 5.22 -3.05
N THR A 116 4.24 4.45 -1.97
CA THR A 116 3.16 4.23 -1.03
C THR A 116 3.13 5.33 0.02
N GLU A 117 1.97 5.60 0.59
CA GLU A 117 1.81 6.64 1.63
C GLU A 117 2.18 6.09 3.01
N ARG A 118 1.84 4.83 3.26
CA ARG A 118 2.07 4.20 4.56
C ARG A 118 2.31 2.70 4.42
N VAL A 119 3.16 2.16 5.29
CA VAL A 119 3.42 0.73 5.44
C VAL A 119 2.97 0.29 6.83
N LYS A 120 2.28 -0.84 6.92
CA LYS A 120 1.95 -1.51 8.18
C LYS A 120 2.67 -2.84 8.21
N PHE A 121 3.40 -3.10 9.30
CA PHE A 121 4.11 -4.35 9.48
C PHE A 121 3.33 -5.33 10.36
N THR A 122 3.49 -6.61 10.05
CA THR A 122 3.17 -7.74 10.93
C THR A 122 4.48 -8.50 11.15
N TRP A 123 5.03 -8.35 12.33
CA TRP A 123 6.28 -8.97 12.74
C TRP A 123 6.04 -10.41 13.20
N ILE A 124 6.92 -11.31 12.79
CA ILE A 124 6.94 -12.69 13.28
C ILE A 124 8.01 -12.78 14.36
N GLY A 125 7.56 -12.66 15.61
CA GLY A 125 8.42 -12.54 16.79
C GLY A 125 8.97 -11.14 17.00
N GLY A 126 9.26 -10.83 18.25
CA GLY A 126 9.93 -9.60 18.69
C GLY A 126 11.43 -9.78 18.80
N GLU A 127 12.16 -8.69 18.82
CA GLU A 127 13.58 -8.66 19.15
C GLU A 127 13.92 -7.43 19.97
N ASP A 128 14.93 -7.57 20.79
CA ASP A 128 15.49 -6.46 21.53
C ASP A 128 16.38 -5.57 20.65
N LYS A 129 16.46 -4.31 21.01
CA LYS A 129 17.34 -3.33 20.40
C LYS A 129 18.81 -3.81 20.37
N THR A 130 19.24 -4.56 21.38
CA THR A 130 20.61 -5.08 21.54
C THR A 130 20.87 -6.38 20.79
N SER A 131 19.85 -7.05 20.27
CA SER A 131 19.97 -8.31 19.54
C SER A 131 20.52 -8.10 18.13
N LEU A 132 21.25 -9.10 17.63
CA LEU A 132 21.57 -9.27 16.21
C LEU A 132 20.56 -10.22 15.57
N VAL A 133 20.31 -10.07 14.27
CA VAL A 133 19.49 -10.99 13.48
C VAL A 133 20.36 -11.56 12.38
N MET A 134 20.77 -12.81 12.52
CA MET A 134 21.74 -13.47 11.67
C MET A 134 21.10 -14.57 10.79
N GLY A 135 21.94 -15.22 9.97
CA GLY A 135 21.56 -16.35 9.14
C GLY A 135 20.51 -16.00 8.09
N ASN A 136 19.41 -16.76 8.05
CA ASN A 136 18.32 -16.52 7.08
C ASN A 136 17.50 -15.26 7.38
N GLY A 137 17.77 -14.57 8.47
CA GLY A 137 17.07 -13.37 8.90
C GLY A 137 15.68 -13.66 9.48
N ARG A 138 15.07 -12.64 10.08
CA ARG A 138 13.75 -12.68 10.70
C ARG A 138 12.66 -12.35 9.69
N PRO A 139 11.59 -13.15 9.60
CA PRO A 139 10.51 -12.90 8.66
C PRO A 139 9.60 -11.74 9.11
N PHE A 140 9.02 -11.05 8.13
CA PHE A 140 8.01 -10.02 8.34
C PHE A 140 7.01 -10.00 7.19
N PHE A 141 5.84 -9.47 7.47
CA PHE A 141 4.88 -9.08 6.44
C PHE A 141 4.72 -7.56 6.43
N ALA A 142 4.48 -7.00 5.25
CA ALA A 142 4.20 -5.58 5.08
C ALA A 142 2.96 -5.38 4.23
N LYS A 143 2.05 -4.51 4.70
CA LYS A 143 0.87 -4.04 3.96
C LYS A 143 1.11 -2.61 3.55
N LEU A 144 1.23 -2.38 2.24
CA LEU A 144 1.42 -1.07 1.65
C LEU A 144 0.06 -0.44 1.35
N LEU A 145 -0.20 0.73 1.90
CA LEU A 145 -1.44 1.46 1.69
C LEU A 145 -1.27 2.51 0.60
N SER A 146 -2.26 2.63 -0.26
CA SER A 146 -2.27 3.58 -1.39
C SER A 146 -1.00 3.56 -2.27
N PRO A 147 -0.50 2.38 -2.71
CA PRO A 147 0.69 2.33 -3.55
C PRO A 147 0.40 2.93 -4.93
N LYS A 148 1.23 3.89 -5.37
CA LYS A 148 1.14 4.51 -6.70
C LYS A 148 1.84 3.67 -7.78
N LYS A 149 2.84 2.85 -7.38
CA LYS A 149 3.53 1.88 -8.24
C LYS A 149 3.26 0.46 -7.74
N ARG A 150 2.71 -0.39 -8.61
CA ARG A 150 2.39 -1.79 -8.25
C ARG A 150 3.32 -2.79 -8.94
N ASN A 151 3.70 -2.54 -10.19
CA ASN A 151 4.63 -3.37 -10.93
C ASN A 151 6.07 -2.95 -10.64
N VAL A 152 6.57 -3.40 -9.49
CA VAL A 152 7.93 -3.14 -9.02
C VAL A 152 8.71 -4.45 -9.06
N ARG A 153 9.88 -4.41 -9.71
CA ARG A 153 10.85 -5.52 -9.66
C ARG A 153 11.53 -5.51 -8.29
N LEU A 154 11.42 -6.63 -7.58
CA LEU A 154 12.02 -6.83 -6.27
C LEU A 154 13.30 -7.65 -6.44
N ALA A 155 14.39 -7.17 -5.87
CA ALA A 155 15.64 -7.91 -5.82
C ALA A 155 15.56 -9.00 -4.73
N LYS A 156 16.24 -10.12 -4.92
CA LYS A 156 16.34 -11.18 -3.90
C LYS A 156 17.01 -10.70 -2.62
N LYS A 157 17.96 -9.77 -2.73
CA LYS A 157 18.65 -9.12 -1.61
C LYS A 157 18.67 -7.63 -1.84
N SER A 158 18.46 -6.85 -0.79
CA SER A 158 18.55 -5.38 -0.79
C SER A 158 19.26 -4.92 0.46
N ASN A 159 20.40 -4.25 0.30
CA ASN A 159 21.18 -3.69 1.40
C ASN A 159 20.64 -2.29 1.75
N LEU A 160 20.34 -2.06 3.02
CA LEU A 160 19.86 -0.78 3.57
C LEU A 160 20.83 -0.28 4.66
N ASN A 161 22.11 -0.34 4.39
CA ASN A 161 23.23 -0.09 5.30
C ASN A 161 23.32 -1.14 6.44
N GLU A 162 22.77 -0.85 7.61
CA GLU A 162 22.87 -1.68 8.82
C GLU A 162 21.91 -2.88 8.84
N ILE A 163 21.05 -2.99 7.83
CA ILE A 163 20.13 -4.11 7.65
C ILE A 163 20.11 -4.57 6.19
N MET A 164 19.85 -5.84 6.00
CA MET A 164 19.68 -6.42 4.66
C MET A 164 18.32 -7.10 4.58
N ILE A 165 17.57 -6.81 3.53
CA ILE A 165 16.31 -7.50 3.23
C ILE A 165 16.62 -8.66 2.31
N ASN A 166 16.10 -9.86 2.65
CA ASN A 166 16.16 -11.08 1.87
C ASN A 166 14.76 -11.52 1.46
N ASP A 167 14.64 -12.20 0.31
CA ASP A 167 13.41 -12.84 -0.17
C ASP A 167 12.16 -11.95 -0.21
N LEU A 168 12.33 -10.66 -0.47
CA LEU A 168 11.20 -9.76 -0.57
C LEU A 168 10.34 -10.11 -1.79
N ARG A 169 9.08 -10.47 -1.55
CA ARG A 169 8.14 -10.89 -2.59
C ARG A 169 6.73 -10.43 -2.31
N LYS A 170 5.94 -10.28 -3.38
CA LYS A 170 4.50 -10.02 -3.27
C LYS A 170 3.77 -11.29 -2.88
N ILE A 171 2.75 -11.13 -2.04
CA ILE A 171 1.83 -12.19 -1.63
C ILE A 171 0.39 -11.73 -1.84
N ALA A 172 -0.55 -12.65 -1.95
CA ALA A 172 -1.96 -12.32 -2.15
C ALA A 172 -2.59 -11.65 -0.93
N HIS A 173 -2.28 -12.15 0.26
CA HIS A 173 -2.77 -11.66 1.55
C HIS A 173 -1.79 -12.04 2.66
N ILE A 174 -1.86 -11.33 3.78
CA ILE A 174 -1.15 -11.74 4.99
C ILE A 174 -1.94 -12.88 5.63
N PRO A 175 -1.29 -14.01 6.00
CA PRO A 175 -1.96 -15.12 6.67
C PRO A 175 -2.70 -14.66 7.92
N ASN A 176 -3.94 -15.12 8.09
CA ASN A 176 -4.70 -14.91 9.32
C ASN A 176 -4.31 -15.99 10.34
N GLY A 177 -4.10 -15.59 11.59
CA GLY A 177 -3.77 -16.49 12.69
C GLY A 177 -2.65 -15.94 13.56
N SER A 178 -2.53 -16.49 14.80
CA SER A 178 -1.36 -16.25 15.63
C SER A 178 -0.19 -17.01 15.00
N ILE A 179 0.73 -16.28 14.39
CA ILE A 179 1.98 -16.85 13.92
C ILE A 179 2.84 -17.06 15.18
N LYS A 180 2.70 -18.26 15.75
CA LYS A 180 3.58 -18.72 16.85
C LYS A 180 4.90 -19.20 16.28
#